data_7cc1488eebe3e820bbdea9277bd9c1f0
#
_entry.id   7cc1488eebe3e820bbdea9277bd9c1f0
#
_cell.length_a   1.000
_cell.length_b   1.000
_cell.length_c   1.000
_cell.angle_alpha   90.00
_cell.angle_beta   90.00
_cell.angle_gamma   90.00
#
_symmetry.space_group_name_H-M   'P 1'
#
loop_
_entity.id
_entity.type
_entity.pdbx_description
1 polymer ?
#
loop_
_entity_poly.entity_id
_entity_poly.type
_entity_poly.pdbx_seq_one_letter_code
_entity_poly.pdbx_strand_id
1 'polypeptide(L)'
;MLLGNFVQQPQGYKAFIPGQFPPKEMLAFSPAVHLTNDRATLALGKLDGIAQLIPDIDYFLSTYIQKEAAVSSNIEGTKATMHDALRADIGMTAYIPEDVENIFSYINAINYGVAAVQDSPLTLRIIRQVHEEMMKNTREGIGKTPGEIRKTQNWIGGTRPENALFVPPPAHELPRVLSDIEKFLNLPQPYSPLIKAALLHAQFETVHPFLDGNGRTG
;
A
#
# COMPACT_ATOMS: atom_id res chain seq x y z
N MET A 1 2.47 14.12 -17.32
CA MET A 1 1.26 13.69 -18.02
C MET A 1 0.33 13.07 -17.00
N LEU A 2 -0.85 13.63 -16.76
CA LEU A 2 -1.82 12.98 -15.89
C LEU A 2 -2.35 11.75 -16.63
N LEU A 3 -2.18 10.57 -16.06
CA LEU A 3 -2.68 9.31 -16.63
C LEU A 3 -4.21 9.15 -16.39
N GLY A 4 -4.97 10.22 -16.55
CA GLY A 4 -6.41 10.27 -16.34
C GLY A 4 -6.96 11.70 -16.36
N ASN A 5 -8.24 11.84 -16.08
CA ASN A 5 -8.95 13.12 -16.10
C ASN A 5 -9.87 13.29 -14.89
N PHE A 6 -10.04 14.53 -14.44
CA PHE A 6 -11.10 14.87 -13.49
C PHE A 6 -12.44 15.01 -14.21
N VAL A 7 -13.42 14.24 -13.77
CA VAL A 7 -14.77 14.19 -14.37
C VAL A 7 -15.80 14.64 -13.34
N GLN A 8 -16.67 15.58 -13.77
CA GLN A 8 -17.76 16.09 -12.93
C GLN A 8 -18.73 14.95 -12.60
N GLN A 9 -19.03 14.80 -11.31
CA GLN A 9 -19.99 13.82 -10.80
C GLN A 9 -21.36 14.47 -10.58
N PRO A 10 -22.46 13.71 -10.68
CA PRO A 10 -23.81 14.24 -10.47
C PRO A 10 -24.02 14.90 -9.09
N GLN A 11 -23.25 14.49 -8.10
CA GLN A 11 -23.31 14.99 -6.72
C GLN A 11 -22.58 16.34 -6.52
N GLY A 12 -21.99 16.93 -7.57
CA GLY A 12 -21.44 18.28 -7.52
C GLY A 12 -19.92 18.38 -7.31
N TYR A 13 -19.20 17.25 -7.18
CA TYR A 13 -17.73 17.22 -7.06
C TYR A 13 -17.07 16.68 -8.35
N LYS A 14 -15.74 16.78 -8.43
CA LYS A 14 -14.97 16.15 -9.51
C LYS A 14 -14.18 14.96 -8.96
N ALA A 15 -14.33 13.78 -9.60
CA ALA A 15 -13.52 12.59 -9.29
C ALA A 15 -12.49 12.37 -10.38
N PHE A 16 -11.32 11.87 -10.00
CA PHE A 16 -10.28 11.49 -10.94
C PHE A 16 -10.58 10.11 -11.53
N ILE A 17 -10.68 10.05 -12.85
CA ILE A 17 -10.87 8.79 -13.58
C ILE A 17 -9.55 8.44 -14.24
N PRO A 18 -8.83 7.39 -13.77
CA PRO A 18 -7.63 6.91 -14.41
C PRO A 18 -7.90 6.47 -15.85
N GLY A 19 -6.99 6.81 -16.74
CA GLY A 19 -6.94 6.24 -18.08
C GLY A 19 -6.57 4.76 -18.05
N GLN A 20 -6.27 4.19 -19.22
CA GLN A 20 -5.80 2.80 -19.32
C GLN A 20 -4.45 2.65 -18.59
N PHE A 21 -4.32 1.60 -17.79
CA PHE A 21 -3.09 1.26 -17.09
C PHE A 21 -2.69 -0.21 -17.39
N PRO A 22 -1.43 -0.51 -17.79
CA PRO A 22 -0.44 0.48 -18.20
C PRO A 22 -0.90 1.29 -19.42
N PRO A 23 -0.36 2.50 -19.61
CA PRO A 23 -0.64 3.27 -20.82
C PRO A 23 -0.16 2.51 -22.05
N LYS A 24 -0.84 2.69 -23.19
CA LYS A 24 -0.48 2.03 -24.46
C LYS A 24 0.93 2.39 -24.91
N GLU A 25 1.31 3.64 -24.73
CA GLU A 25 2.65 4.13 -25.01
C GLU A 25 3.53 3.95 -23.78
N MET A 26 4.75 3.47 -23.99
CA MET A 26 5.73 3.33 -22.93
C MET A 26 6.04 4.70 -22.30
N LEU A 27 6.02 4.77 -20.99
CA LEU A 27 6.36 6.00 -20.27
C LEU A 27 7.85 6.30 -20.47
N ALA A 28 8.14 7.50 -20.94
CA ALA A 28 9.49 8.02 -20.99
C ALA A 28 9.85 8.66 -19.64
N PHE A 29 10.97 8.24 -19.07
CA PHE A 29 11.51 8.80 -17.84
C PHE A 29 12.69 9.72 -18.12
N SER A 30 12.89 10.73 -17.27
CA SER A 30 14.04 11.61 -17.38
C SER A 30 15.36 10.86 -17.10
N PRO A 31 16.50 11.34 -17.63
CA PRO A 31 17.81 10.78 -17.29
C PRO A 31 18.07 10.70 -15.77
N ALA A 32 17.53 11.62 -14.98
CA ALA A 32 17.67 11.60 -13.54
C ALA A 32 16.95 10.39 -12.89
N VAL A 33 15.77 10.01 -13.40
CA VAL A 33 15.05 8.81 -12.95
C VAL A 33 15.84 7.55 -13.28
N HIS A 34 16.39 7.45 -14.50
CA HIS A 34 17.23 6.32 -14.88
C HIS A 34 18.45 6.20 -13.98
N LEU A 35 19.19 7.29 -13.76
CA LEU A 35 20.36 7.28 -12.88
C LEU A 35 20.00 6.89 -11.43
N THR A 36 18.87 7.35 -10.93
CA THR A 36 18.39 6.99 -9.57
C THR A 36 18.01 5.52 -9.50
N ASN A 37 17.32 5.00 -10.52
CA ASN A 37 16.98 3.59 -10.63
C ASN A 37 18.24 2.70 -10.65
N ASP A 38 19.27 3.09 -11.41
CA ASP A 38 20.52 2.33 -11.51
C ASP A 38 21.23 2.29 -10.14
N ARG A 39 21.30 3.42 -9.44
CA ARG A 39 21.87 3.51 -8.08
C ARG A 39 21.09 2.65 -7.08
N ALA A 40 19.77 2.70 -7.13
CA ALA A 40 18.92 1.92 -6.26
C ALA A 40 19.05 0.41 -6.52
N THR A 41 19.09 0.00 -7.80
CA THR A 41 19.31 -1.40 -8.20
C THR A 41 20.66 -1.91 -7.73
N LEU A 42 21.71 -1.09 -7.85
CA LEU A 42 23.04 -1.45 -7.34
C LEU A 42 23.06 -1.58 -5.82
N ALA A 43 22.36 -0.70 -5.11
CA ALA A 43 22.24 -0.77 -3.64
C ALA A 43 21.50 -2.03 -3.19
N LEU A 44 20.41 -2.42 -3.89
CA LEU A 44 19.69 -3.66 -3.61
C LEU A 44 20.56 -4.90 -3.85
N GLY A 45 21.31 -4.94 -4.94
CA GLY A 45 22.24 -6.05 -5.20
C GLY A 45 23.34 -6.18 -4.13
N LYS A 46 23.85 -5.05 -3.61
CA LYS A 46 24.79 -5.05 -2.48
C LYS A 46 24.12 -5.56 -1.19
N LEU A 47 22.89 -5.12 -0.93
CA LEU A 47 22.13 -5.55 0.25
C LEU A 47 21.85 -7.06 0.19
N ASP A 48 21.43 -7.57 -0.96
CA ASP A 48 21.20 -9.00 -1.18
C ASP A 48 22.45 -9.83 -0.91
N GLY A 49 23.61 -9.40 -1.42
CA GLY A 49 24.88 -10.06 -1.14
C GLY A 49 25.30 -10.02 0.33
N ILE A 50 25.04 -8.92 1.05
CA ILE A 50 25.36 -8.79 2.47
C ILE A 50 24.38 -9.60 3.32
N ALA A 51 23.11 -9.66 2.95
CA ALA A 51 22.07 -10.40 3.67
C ALA A 51 22.43 -11.89 3.82
N GLN A 52 23.11 -12.47 2.83
CA GLN A 52 23.58 -13.85 2.88
C GLN A 52 24.65 -14.13 3.97
N LEU A 53 25.27 -13.06 4.49
CA LEU A 53 26.28 -13.16 5.56
C LEU A 53 25.67 -12.99 6.96
N ILE A 54 24.38 -12.67 7.07
CA ILE A 54 23.71 -12.47 8.36
C ILE A 54 23.33 -13.84 8.94
N PRO A 55 23.83 -14.22 10.16
CA PRO A 55 23.60 -15.54 10.72
C PRO A 55 22.14 -15.87 11.00
N ASP A 56 21.34 -14.86 11.38
CA ASP A 56 19.91 -14.99 11.66
C ASP A 56 19.18 -13.86 10.93
N ILE A 57 18.86 -14.11 9.67
CA ILE A 57 18.19 -13.14 8.82
C ILE A 57 16.74 -12.87 9.28
N ASP A 58 16.07 -13.88 9.83
CA ASP A 58 14.66 -13.76 10.25
C ASP A 58 14.55 -12.83 11.45
N TYR A 59 15.45 -12.96 12.44
CA TYR A 59 15.52 -12.03 13.57
C TYR A 59 15.84 -10.61 13.11
N PHE A 60 16.78 -10.46 12.19
CA PHE A 60 17.13 -9.16 11.63
C PHE A 60 15.93 -8.52 10.91
N LEU A 61 15.26 -9.27 10.04
CA LEU A 61 14.08 -8.79 9.29
C LEU A 61 12.92 -8.43 10.22
N SER A 62 12.67 -9.21 11.27
CA SER A 62 11.59 -8.92 12.23
C SER A 62 11.74 -7.54 12.86
N THR A 63 12.96 -7.12 13.16
CA THR A 63 13.27 -5.79 13.71
C THR A 63 12.94 -4.67 12.71
N TYR A 64 13.24 -4.87 11.43
CA TYR A 64 12.93 -3.92 10.37
C TYR A 64 11.42 -3.85 10.08
N ILE A 65 10.74 -4.98 10.08
CA ILE A 65 9.27 -5.04 9.93
C ILE A 65 8.58 -4.27 11.07
N GLN A 66 9.03 -4.44 12.30
CA GLN A 66 8.49 -3.70 13.45
C GLN A 66 8.73 -2.19 13.31
N LYS A 67 9.92 -1.78 12.85
CA LYS A 67 10.24 -0.39 12.60
C LYS A 67 9.38 0.19 11.47
N GLU A 68 9.24 -0.53 10.37
CA GLU A 68 8.38 -0.16 9.24
C GLU A 68 6.93 0.02 9.70
N ALA A 69 6.39 -0.95 10.43
CA ALA A 69 5.03 -0.90 10.95
C ALA A 69 4.77 0.35 11.80
N ALA A 70 5.71 0.69 12.70
CA ALA A 70 5.59 1.88 13.54
C ALA A 70 5.66 3.17 12.72
N VAL A 71 6.60 3.28 11.78
CA VAL A 71 6.80 4.49 10.96
C VAL A 71 5.64 4.69 9.99
N SER A 72 5.20 3.63 9.31
CA SER A 72 4.09 3.67 8.35
C SER A 72 2.77 4.01 9.04
N SER A 73 2.50 3.42 10.21
CA SER A 73 1.33 3.76 11.02
C SER A 73 1.37 5.21 11.52
N ASN A 74 2.56 5.76 11.84
CA ASN A 74 2.69 7.16 12.23
C ASN A 74 2.36 8.14 11.10
N ILE A 75 2.66 7.81 9.84
CA ILE A 75 2.27 8.61 8.68
C ILE A 75 0.74 8.73 8.59
N GLU A 76 0.02 7.67 8.95
CA GLU A 76 -1.45 7.63 8.97
C GLU A 76 -2.06 8.23 10.27
N GLY A 77 -1.22 8.77 11.17
CA GLY A 77 -1.65 9.50 12.36
C GLY A 77 -1.59 8.73 13.68
N THR A 78 -1.15 7.49 13.68
CA THR A 78 -0.88 6.70 14.89
C THR A 78 0.28 7.34 15.68
N LYS A 79 0.17 7.39 17.01
CA LYS A 79 1.20 8.00 17.88
C LYS A 79 2.10 6.98 18.58
N ALA A 80 1.79 5.70 18.50
CA ALA A 80 2.60 4.66 19.11
C ALA A 80 3.96 4.53 18.44
N THR A 81 4.96 4.21 19.26
CA THR A 81 6.33 3.99 18.82
C THR A 81 6.64 2.48 18.75
N MET A 82 7.71 2.12 18.05
CA MET A 82 8.27 0.77 18.10
C MET A 82 8.56 0.32 19.55
N HIS A 83 8.99 1.24 20.42
CA HIS A 83 9.27 0.93 21.82
C HIS A 83 7.98 0.58 22.59
N ASP A 84 6.85 1.23 22.29
CA ASP A 84 5.56 0.91 22.89
C ASP A 84 5.09 -0.48 22.45
N ALA A 85 5.26 -0.81 21.17
CA ALA A 85 4.95 -2.13 20.65
C ALA A 85 5.80 -3.24 21.31
N LEU A 86 7.12 -3.02 21.43
CA LEU A 86 8.01 -3.98 22.11
C LEU A 86 7.65 -4.18 23.59
N ARG A 87 7.31 -3.12 24.32
CA ARG A 87 6.88 -3.23 25.72
C ARG A 87 5.57 -3.99 25.87
N ALA A 88 4.64 -3.83 24.93
CA ALA A 88 3.39 -4.57 24.91
C ALA A 88 3.62 -6.06 24.59
N ASP A 89 4.51 -6.36 23.64
CA ASP A 89 4.84 -7.73 23.22
C ASP A 89 5.45 -8.57 24.36
N ILE A 90 6.30 -7.96 25.19
CA ILE A 90 6.91 -8.63 26.35
C ILE A 90 6.02 -8.59 27.63
N GLY A 91 4.75 -8.18 27.51
CA GLY A 91 3.78 -8.18 28.61
C GLY A 91 4.03 -7.13 29.70
N MET A 92 4.79 -6.07 29.42
CA MET A 92 5.05 -4.98 30.37
C MET A 92 3.87 -4.02 30.55
N THR A 93 2.81 -4.17 29.77
CA THR A 93 1.60 -3.34 29.85
C THR A 93 0.37 -4.21 30.06
N ALA A 94 -0.45 -3.88 31.06
CA ALA A 94 -1.71 -4.57 31.30
C ALA A 94 -2.80 -4.23 30.28
N TYR A 95 -2.62 -3.17 29.52
CA TYR A 95 -3.54 -2.69 28.47
C TYR A 95 -2.73 -2.33 27.21
N ILE A 96 -3.16 -2.84 26.07
CA ILE A 96 -2.56 -2.51 24.77
C ILE A 96 -3.34 -1.33 24.18
N PRO A 97 -2.71 -0.17 24.00
CA PRO A 97 -3.34 0.96 23.32
C PRO A 97 -3.72 0.61 21.87
N GLU A 98 -4.78 1.21 21.35
CA GLU A 98 -5.25 1.02 19.97
C GLU A 98 -4.15 1.26 18.94
N ASP A 99 -3.34 2.29 19.15
CA ASP A 99 -2.21 2.60 18.28
C ASP A 99 -1.19 1.46 18.20
N VAL A 100 -0.98 0.71 19.29
CA VAL A 100 -0.10 -0.46 19.35
C VAL A 100 -0.76 -1.67 18.68
N GLU A 101 -2.07 -1.86 18.84
CA GLU A 101 -2.84 -2.89 18.12
C GLU A 101 -2.70 -2.71 16.60
N ASN A 102 -2.74 -1.48 16.09
CA ASN A 102 -2.55 -1.17 14.68
C ASN A 102 -1.15 -1.56 14.18
N ILE A 103 -0.11 -1.34 15.00
CA ILE A 103 1.27 -1.78 14.66
C ILE A 103 1.34 -3.31 14.55
N PHE A 104 0.79 -4.05 15.50
CA PHE A 104 0.79 -5.52 15.45
C PHE A 104 0.00 -6.06 14.25
N SER A 105 -1.15 -5.47 13.97
CA SER A 105 -1.96 -5.86 12.81
C SER A 105 -1.22 -5.61 11.49
N TYR A 106 -0.49 -4.49 11.39
CA TYR A 106 0.36 -4.19 10.24
C TYR A 106 1.49 -5.22 10.09
N ILE A 107 2.19 -5.58 11.18
CA ILE A 107 3.23 -6.63 11.17
C ILE A 107 2.66 -7.96 10.67
N ASN A 108 1.49 -8.36 11.17
CA ASN A 108 0.80 -9.58 10.74
C ASN A 108 0.45 -9.53 9.25
N ALA A 109 -0.01 -8.39 8.75
CA ALA A 109 -0.35 -8.20 7.35
C ALA A 109 0.89 -8.30 6.44
N ILE A 110 2.03 -7.70 6.82
CA ILE A 110 3.29 -7.86 6.07
C ILE A 110 3.71 -9.33 6.03
N ASN A 111 3.76 -9.99 7.18
CA ASN A 111 4.18 -11.40 7.27
C ASN A 111 3.26 -12.30 6.44
N TYR A 112 1.94 -12.07 6.48
CA TYR A 112 0.99 -12.76 5.63
C TYR A 112 1.27 -12.53 4.14
N GLY A 113 1.46 -11.27 3.74
CA GLY A 113 1.73 -10.91 2.35
C GLY A 113 3.02 -11.53 1.82
N VAL A 114 4.10 -11.46 2.60
CA VAL A 114 5.40 -12.07 2.25
C VAL A 114 5.25 -13.58 2.08
N ALA A 115 4.56 -14.27 2.99
CA ALA A 115 4.33 -15.71 2.88
C ALA A 115 3.46 -16.06 1.65
N ALA A 116 2.39 -15.30 1.41
CA ALA A 116 1.46 -15.56 0.30
C ALA A 116 2.11 -15.45 -1.09
N VAL A 117 3.08 -14.55 -1.26
CA VAL A 117 3.77 -14.37 -2.56
C VAL A 117 4.90 -15.37 -2.80
N GLN A 118 5.29 -16.18 -1.82
CA GLN A 118 6.23 -17.28 -2.03
C GLN A 118 5.61 -18.38 -2.89
N ASP A 119 4.31 -18.65 -2.69
CA ASP A 119 3.61 -19.77 -3.33
C ASP A 119 2.75 -19.34 -4.52
N SER A 120 2.49 -18.02 -4.69
CA SER A 120 1.57 -17.51 -5.70
C SER A 120 1.97 -16.13 -6.21
N PRO A 121 1.71 -15.80 -7.48
CA PRO A 121 1.87 -14.44 -7.97
C PRO A 121 1.04 -13.44 -7.16
N LEU A 122 1.55 -12.22 -7.00
CA LEU A 122 0.79 -11.14 -6.39
C LEU A 122 -0.48 -10.84 -7.21
N THR A 123 -1.64 -10.91 -6.55
CA THR A 123 -2.96 -10.71 -7.16
C THR A 123 -3.79 -9.76 -6.32
N LEU A 124 -4.88 -9.22 -6.88
CA LEU A 124 -5.86 -8.45 -6.11
C LEU A 124 -6.43 -9.24 -4.93
N ARG A 125 -6.54 -10.57 -5.04
CA ARG A 125 -6.96 -11.43 -3.92
C ARG A 125 -5.98 -11.33 -2.75
N ILE A 126 -4.68 -11.42 -3.01
CA ILE A 126 -3.65 -11.31 -1.96
C ILE A 126 -3.67 -9.90 -1.36
N ILE A 127 -3.75 -8.84 -2.17
CA ILE A 127 -3.85 -7.46 -1.69
C ILE A 127 -5.06 -7.28 -0.76
N ARG A 128 -6.22 -7.83 -1.12
CA ARG A 128 -7.42 -7.79 -0.28
C ARG A 128 -7.25 -8.54 1.03
N GLN A 129 -6.59 -9.70 1.00
CA GLN A 129 -6.29 -10.49 2.19
C GLN A 129 -5.28 -9.78 3.11
N VAL A 130 -4.25 -9.13 2.56
CA VAL A 130 -3.32 -8.28 3.32
C VAL A 130 -4.08 -7.14 4.01
N HIS A 131 -4.95 -6.45 3.29
CA HIS A 131 -5.80 -5.42 3.89
C HIS A 131 -6.73 -5.98 4.98
N GLU A 132 -7.31 -7.15 4.77
CA GLU A 132 -8.13 -7.83 5.77
C GLU A 132 -7.32 -8.15 7.04
N GLU A 133 -6.14 -8.75 6.90
CA GLU A 133 -5.24 -9.04 8.03
C GLU A 133 -4.88 -7.80 8.82
N MET A 134 -4.65 -6.70 8.13
CA MET A 134 -4.29 -5.42 8.74
C MET A 134 -5.43 -4.78 9.54
N MET A 135 -6.68 -4.94 9.09
CA MET A 135 -7.82 -4.16 9.61
C MET A 135 -8.78 -4.97 10.49
N LYS A 136 -8.91 -6.30 10.29
CA LYS A 136 -10.00 -7.13 10.85
C LYS A 136 -10.10 -7.13 12.38
N ASN A 137 -9.00 -6.98 13.08
CA ASN A 137 -8.94 -7.07 14.54
C ASN A 137 -8.61 -5.72 15.19
N THR A 138 -8.75 -4.62 14.47
CA THR A 138 -8.48 -3.28 14.97
C THR A 138 -9.77 -2.51 15.19
N ARG A 139 -9.77 -1.57 16.13
CA ARG A 139 -10.90 -0.65 16.31
C ARG A 139 -11.13 0.23 15.10
N GLU A 140 -10.05 0.61 14.41
CA GLU A 140 -10.08 1.36 13.16
C GLU A 140 -10.82 0.58 12.06
N GLY A 141 -10.72 -0.75 12.01
CA GLY A 141 -11.41 -1.60 11.06
C GLY A 141 -12.91 -1.74 11.27
N ILE A 142 -13.45 -1.32 12.42
CA ILE A 142 -14.89 -1.41 12.73
C ILE A 142 -15.67 -0.58 11.71
N GLY A 143 -16.57 -1.23 10.97
CA GLY A 143 -17.41 -0.59 9.94
C GLY A 143 -16.69 -0.24 8.64
N LYS A 144 -15.41 -0.62 8.47
CA LYS A 144 -14.61 -0.34 7.26
C LYS A 144 -14.51 -1.52 6.29
N THR A 145 -15.23 -2.59 6.54
CA THR A 145 -15.29 -3.80 5.68
C THR A 145 -13.90 -4.32 5.26
N PRO A 146 -13.06 -4.82 6.22
CA PRO A 146 -11.72 -5.31 5.92
C PRO A 146 -11.69 -6.29 4.74
N GLY A 147 -10.76 -6.09 3.82
CA GLY A 147 -10.61 -6.93 2.62
C GLY A 147 -11.65 -6.68 1.51
N GLU A 148 -12.68 -5.86 1.72
CA GLU A 148 -13.67 -5.56 0.69
C GLU A 148 -13.37 -4.27 -0.07
N ILE A 149 -13.50 -4.34 -1.38
CA ILE A 149 -13.46 -3.15 -2.24
C ILE A 149 -14.69 -2.28 -1.92
N ARG A 150 -14.45 -0.98 -1.71
CA ARG A 150 -15.50 -0.02 -1.37
C ARG A 150 -16.60 0.05 -2.42
N LYS A 151 -17.82 0.24 -1.94
CA LYS A 151 -19.03 0.41 -2.75
C LYS A 151 -19.52 1.87 -2.76
N THR A 152 -18.86 2.72 -1.97
CA THR A 152 -19.18 4.15 -1.83
C THR A 152 -17.99 5.02 -2.24
N GLN A 153 -18.25 6.30 -2.46
CA GLN A 153 -17.22 7.28 -2.71
C GLN A 153 -16.42 7.54 -1.43
N ASN A 154 -15.10 7.53 -1.54
CA ASN A 154 -14.18 8.06 -0.54
C ASN A 154 -13.43 9.28 -1.10
N TRP A 155 -12.66 9.95 -0.26
CA TRP A 155 -11.87 11.13 -0.64
C TRP A 155 -10.65 11.28 0.26
N ILE A 156 -9.67 12.03 -0.20
CA ILE A 156 -8.42 12.29 0.51
C ILE A 156 -8.37 13.77 0.88
N GLY A 157 -8.19 14.03 2.18
CA GLY A 157 -8.25 15.39 2.74
C GLY A 157 -9.64 16.01 2.70
N GLY A 158 -9.84 17.06 3.48
CA GLY A 158 -11.15 17.68 3.61
C GLY A 158 -12.17 16.85 4.42
N THR A 159 -13.40 17.32 4.47
CA THR A 159 -14.50 16.71 5.24
C THR A 159 -15.57 16.06 4.35
N ARG A 160 -15.52 16.30 3.05
CA ARG A 160 -16.47 15.80 2.05
C ARG A 160 -15.85 15.91 0.64
N PRO A 161 -16.36 15.17 -0.35
CA PRO A 161 -15.79 15.17 -1.70
C PRO A 161 -15.67 16.56 -2.35
N GLU A 162 -16.58 17.48 -2.04
CA GLU A 162 -16.62 18.82 -2.63
C GLU A 162 -15.47 19.72 -2.16
N ASN A 163 -14.90 19.45 -0.98
CA ASN A 163 -13.77 20.21 -0.42
C ASN A 163 -12.52 19.33 -0.23
N ALA A 164 -12.49 18.14 -0.79
CA ALA A 164 -11.36 17.23 -0.73
C ALA A 164 -10.16 17.72 -1.54
N LEU A 165 -8.97 17.35 -1.13
CA LEU A 165 -7.74 17.55 -1.89
C LEU A 165 -7.71 16.68 -3.14
N PHE A 166 -8.20 15.43 -3.01
CA PHE A 166 -8.29 14.49 -4.10
C PHE A 166 -9.51 13.58 -3.91
N VAL A 167 -10.24 13.33 -5.00
CA VAL A 167 -11.37 12.40 -5.03
C VAL A 167 -11.01 11.27 -5.99
N PRO A 168 -10.77 10.06 -5.47
CA PRO A 168 -10.50 8.86 -6.25
C PRO A 168 -11.65 8.47 -7.17
N PRO A 169 -11.46 7.49 -8.07
CA PRO A 169 -12.50 7.03 -8.98
C PRO A 169 -13.79 6.64 -8.26
N PRO A 170 -14.96 6.90 -8.82
CA PRO A 170 -16.23 6.42 -8.29
C PRO A 170 -16.26 4.90 -8.19
N ALA A 171 -17.05 4.37 -7.25
CA ALA A 171 -17.08 2.93 -6.97
C ALA A 171 -17.40 2.06 -8.20
N HIS A 172 -18.22 2.54 -9.13
CA HIS A 172 -18.55 1.83 -10.35
C HIS A 172 -17.38 1.69 -11.35
N GLU A 173 -16.34 2.53 -11.24
CA GLU A 173 -15.12 2.43 -12.04
C GLU A 173 -14.12 1.43 -11.46
N LEU A 174 -14.22 1.06 -10.17
CA LEU A 174 -13.24 0.21 -9.51
C LEU A 174 -13.02 -1.14 -10.19
N PRO A 175 -14.04 -1.86 -10.67
CA PRO A 175 -13.80 -3.14 -11.35
C PRO A 175 -12.87 -3.01 -12.55
N ARG A 176 -13.02 -1.94 -13.35
CA ARG A 176 -12.17 -1.68 -14.51
C ARG A 176 -10.74 -1.35 -14.10
N VAL A 177 -10.58 -0.35 -13.22
CA VAL A 177 -9.22 0.13 -12.85
C VAL A 177 -8.44 -0.90 -12.04
N LEU A 178 -9.09 -1.72 -11.23
CA LEU A 178 -8.47 -2.82 -10.51
C LEU A 178 -8.06 -3.97 -11.44
N SER A 179 -8.88 -4.28 -12.45
CA SER A 179 -8.49 -5.23 -13.50
C SER A 179 -7.23 -4.78 -14.24
N ASP A 180 -7.09 -3.48 -14.49
CA ASP A 180 -5.90 -2.94 -15.12
C ASP A 180 -4.65 -3.07 -14.23
N ILE A 181 -4.78 -2.84 -12.91
CA ILE A 181 -3.73 -3.11 -11.91
C ILE A 181 -3.31 -4.59 -11.95
N GLU A 182 -4.27 -5.50 -11.91
CA GLU A 182 -3.98 -6.94 -11.91
C GLU A 182 -3.28 -7.41 -13.19
N LYS A 183 -3.67 -6.87 -14.34
CA LYS A 183 -2.96 -7.11 -15.61
C LYS A 183 -1.53 -6.58 -15.55
N PHE A 184 -1.31 -5.38 -15.02
CA PHE A 184 0.02 -4.80 -14.89
C PHE A 184 0.92 -5.63 -13.97
N LEU A 185 0.38 -6.16 -12.87
CA LEU A 185 1.08 -7.06 -11.97
C LEU A 185 1.61 -8.32 -12.67
N ASN A 186 0.76 -8.96 -13.47
CA ASN A 186 0.98 -10.31 -13.95
C ASN A 186 1.51 -10.40 -15.39
N LEU A 187 1.41 -9.32 -16.17
CA LEU A 187 1.94 -9.30 -17.53
C LEU A 187 3.38 -8.77 -17.57
N PRO A 188 4.20 -9.25 -18.52
CA PRO A 188 5.52 -8.68 -18.75
C PRO A 188 5.46 -7.18 -19.02
N GLN A 189 6.32 -6.41 -18.38
CA GLN A 189 6.40 -4.96 -18.52
C GLN A 189 7.81 -4.56 -18.91
N PRO A 190 7.99 -3.52 -19.76
CA PRO A 190 9.30 -3.05 -20.20
C PRO A 190 10.01 -2.16 -19.15
N TYR A 191 9.64 -2.31 -17.89
CA TYR A 191 10.16 -1.49 -16.79
C TYR A 191 11.02 -2.32 -15.85
N SER A 192 12.02 -1.69 -15.23
CA SER A 192 12.77 -2.32 -14.14
C SER A 192 11.82 -2.63 -12.96
N PRO A 193 12.16 -3.61 -12.11
CA PRO A 193 11.30 -3.97 -10.97
C PRO A 193 10.96 -2.79 -10.06
N LEU A 194 11.91 -1.89 -9.77
CA LEU A 194 11.67 -0.72 -8.94
C LEU A 194 10.73 0.30 -9.61
N ILE A 195 10.89 0.54 -10.91
CA ILE A 195 9.98 1.42 -11.65
C ILE A 195 8.58 0.78 -11.71
N LYS A 196 8.51 -0.55 -11.94
CA LYS A 196 7.24 -1.27 -11.93
C LYS A 196 6.53 -1.12 -10.57
N ALA A 197 7.25 -1.31 -9.47
CA ALA A 197 6.72 -1.15 -8.12
C ALA A 197 6.22 0.28 -7.87
N ALA A 198 7.02 1.30 -8.25
CA ALA A 198 6.63 2.71 -8.08
C ALA A 198 5.37 3.08 -8.88
N LEU A 199 5.25 2.60 -10.12
CA LEU A 199 4.08 2.83 -10.95
C LEU A 199 2.83 2.16 -10.38
N LEU A 200 2.99 0.92 -9.88
CA LEU A 200 1.92 0.16 -9.26
C LEU A 200 1.42 0.85 -7.99
N HIS A 201 2.34 1.23 -7.10
CA HIS A 201 2.03 1.93 -5.87
C HIS A 201 1.28 3.25 -6.15
N ALA A 202 1.80 4.08 -7.06
CA ALA A 202 1.15 5.32 -7.44
C ALA A 202 -0.26 5.10 -8.02
N GLN A 203 -0.44 4.07 -8.83
CA GLN A 203 -1.75 3.71 -9.39
C GLN A 203 -2.70 3.21 -8.30
N PHE A 204 -2.23 2.36 -7.39
CA PHE A 204 -3.01 1.85 -6.27
C PHE A 204 -3.50 2.98 -5.37
N GLU A 205 -2.61 3.91 -4.97
CA GLU A 205 -2.97 5.08 -4.18
C GLU A 205 -3.95 6.01 -4.91
N THR A 206 -3.81 6.15 -6.22
CA THR A 206 -4.76 6.94 -7.04
C THR A 206 -6.15 6.30 -7.05
N VAL A 207 -6.24 4.99 -7.14
CA VAL A 207 -7.51 4.23 -7.17
C VAL A 207 -8.16 4.18 -5.78
N HIS A 208 -7.37 4.07 -4.73
CA HIS A 208 -7.80 4.11 -3.34
C HIS A 208 -8.98 3.16 -3.07
N PRO A 209 -8.79 1.85 -3.26
CA PRO A 209 -9.89 0.90 -3.43
C PRO A 209 -10.64 0.52 -2.16
N PHE A 210 -10.10 0.80 -0.98
CA PHE A 210 -10.70 0.47 0.31
C PHE A 210 -11.34 1.71 0.98
N LEU A 211 -12.18 1.48 1.97
CA LEU A 211 -12.78 2.58 2.75
C LEU A 211 -11.74 3.28 3.64
N ASP A 212 -10.75 2.54 4.10
CA ASP A 212 -9.66 3.01 4.95
C ASP A 212 -8.42 2.11 4.76
N GLY A 213 -7.25 2.45 5.34
CA GLY A 213 -6.07 1.60 5.30
C GLY A 213 -5.37 1.48 3.95
N ASN A 214 -5.71 2.31 2.95
CA ASN A 214 -5.11 2.22 1.62
C ASN A 214 -3.61 2.51 1.65
N GLY A 215 -3.18 3.59 2.30
CA GLY A 215 -1.77 3.97 2.37
C GLY A 215 -0.87 2.89 2.98
N ARG A 216 -1.36 2.21 4.03
CA ARG A 216 -0.64 1.11 4.66
C ARG A 216 -0.65 -0.18 3.83
N THR A 217 -1.63 -0.36 2.96
CA THR A 217 -1.73 -1.52 2.06
C THR A 217 -0.88 -1.35 0.80
N GLY A 218 -0.78 -0.13 0.27
CA GLY A 218 0.00 0.22 -0.92
C GLY A 218 1.48 0.21 -0.68
#